data_dc25ec3d55e13f0a82997fbd2319e529
#
_entry.id   dc25ec3d55e13f0a82997fbd2319e529
#
_cell.length_a   1.000
_cell.length_b   1.000
_cell.length_c   1.000
_cell.angle_alpha   90.00
_cell.angle_beta   90.00
_cell.angle_gamma   90.00
#
_symmetry.space_group_name_H-M   'P 1'
#
loop_
_entity.id
_entity.type
_entity.pdbx_description
1 polymer ?
#
loop_
_entity_poly.entity_id
_entity_poly.type
_entity_poly.pdbx_seq_one_letter_code
_entity_poly.pdbx_strand_id
1 'polypeptide(L)'
;MWYIKGLLKSKTAFMIGNGDSFNSDSDILKYSDGSIFIPGSTLAGVCRAYLEEFILVDKETLVDKETIEYLFGIERHKKDNSSKDMSENEEKQEEDTHIESSIIFYDALAKDASFVNVRDSVRLEDRVSVPESKFDYEVAQGGSFNFEIVINCPPPKNNDVNKSKYLTEENIVKIINLIFDGFDNGDIRIGAKTSRGFGVFSLENKRYSYLDLSNKEYMVKYIEGNFKFLNWGDVKTKRTYDKKLTEDLYCRINKELKLKNFIFIRDYATTKKVEPYDNESKFVDTSTLTDGKADQEGNIVVPGTALAGAFRNHCRRILKKAGYKTEKRKAFLDKIFGYETPFVDGKLAHEDDANISKSNVIFKETKIEKDKITMLNRTRTAIDRFTGGALNKALFTDRMAFVKDGVQAVMELEIKIRKDGFDSNDELSLVESLIDTCIADLSEGYLTIGGAGAIGGGIFEAEGKEA
;
A
#
# COMPACT_ATOMS: atom_id res chain seq x y z
N MET A 1 -28.30 17.01 -3.43
CA MET A 1 -27.21 16.33 -4.15
C MET A 1 -25.90 16.99 -3.81
N TRP A 2 -24.88 16.22 -3.46
CA TRP A 2 -23.54 16.73 -3.13
C TRP A 2 -22.57 16.44 -4.26
N TYR A 3 -21.77 17.43 -4.61
CA TYR A 3 -20.67 17.31 -5.53
C TYR A 3 -19.37 17.50 -4.79
N ILE A 4 -18.44 16.56 -4.92
CA ILE A 4 -17.14 16.58 -4.27
C ILE A 4 -16.08 16.45 -5.35
N LYS A 5 -15.08 17.33 -5.33
CA LYS A 5 -13.97 17.33 -6.28
C LYS A 5 -12.65 17.55 -5.57
N GLY A 6 -11.61 16.98 -6.15
CA GLY A 6 -10.23 17.14 -5.70
C GLY A 6 -9.24 16.66 -6.74
N LEU A 7 -7.99 16.64 -6.35
CA LEU A 7 -6.88 16.14 -7.15
C LEU A 7 -6.11 15.11 -6.33
N LEU A 8 -6.19 13.83 -6.71
CA LEU A 8 -5.37 12.77 -6.15
C LEU A 8 -3.97 12.86 -6.71
N LYS A 9 -2.96 13.04 -5.86
CA LYS A 9 -1.56 13.09 -6.25
C LYS A 9 -0.82 11.89 -5.68
N SER A 10 -0.24 11.09 -6.55
CA SER A 10 0.53 9.91 -6.16
C SER A 10 1.77 10.29 -5.34
N LYS A 11 1.90 9.72 -4.15
CA LYS A 11 3.08 9.88 -3.27
C LYS A 11 4.01 8.69 -3.35
N THR A 12 3.46 7.50 -3.61
CA THR A 12 4.23 6.26 -3.77
C THR A 12 3.80 5.55 -5.05
N ALA A 13 4.55 4.56 -5.48
CA ALA A 13 4.12 3.71 -6.57
C ALA A 13 2.77 3.06 -6.26
N PHE A 14 1.96 2.80 -7.28
CA PHE A 14 0.69 2.11 -7.15
C PHE A 14 0.51 1.11 -8.28
N MET A 15 -0.35 0.12 -8.06
CA MET A 15 -0.62 -0.94 -8.99
C MET A 15 -2.11 -1.28 -8.97
N ILE A 16 -2.77 -1.09 -10.09
CA ILE A 16 -4.13 -1.56 -10.33
C ILE A 16 -4.02 -2.53 -11.49
N GLY A 17 -4.12 -3.83 -11.20
CA GLY A 17 -3.95 -4.88 -12.21
C GLY A 17 -5.12 -4.90 -13.19
N ASN A 18 -4.84 -5.24 -14.45
CA ASN A 18 -5.85 -5.47 -15.50
C ASN A 18 -6.27 -6.93 -15.62
N GLY A 19 -5.60 -7.84 -14.89
CA GLY A 19 -5.80 -9.28 -14.98
C GLY A 19 -4.98 -9.97 -16.07
N ASP A 20 -4.22 -9.23 -16.85
CA ASP A 20 -3.39 -9.73 -17.94
C ASP A 20 -1.90 -9.76 -17.57
N SER A 21 -1.09 -10.48 -18.37
CA SER A 21 0.35 -10.68 -18.20
C SER A 21 1.07 -10.67 -19.56
N PHE A 22 0.99 -9.53 -20.28
CA PHE A 22 1.64 -9.40 -21.59
C PHE A 22 3.08 -8.89 -21.50
N ASN A 23 3.31 -7.85 -20.68
CA ASN A 23 4.62 -7.21 -20.53
C ASN A 23 5.37 -7.69 -19.29
N SER A 24 4.64 -8.14 -18.30
CA SER A 24 5.13 -8.63 -17.01
C SER A 24 4.21 -9.74 -16.50
N ASP A 25 4.54 -10.36 -15.37
CA ASP A 25 3.66 -11.35 -14.74
C ASP A 25 2.34 -10.73 -14.24
N SER A 26 2.28 -9.40 -14.14
CA SER A 26 1.06 -8.66 -13.81
C SER A 26 1.14 -7.22 -14.32
N ASP A 27 0.34 -6.91 -15.32
CA ASP A 27 0.29 -5.61 -15.97
C ASP A 27 -0.71 -4.66 -15.29
N ILE A 28 -0.47 -3.34 -15.38
CA ILE A 28 -1.38 -2.33 -14.86
C ILE A 28 -2.49 -2.01 -15.84
N LEU A 29 -3.63 -1.59 -15.27
CA LEU A 29 -4.80 -1.16 -16.03
C LEU A 29 -4.54 0.17 -16.73
N LYS A 30 -4.82 0.22 -18.04
CA LYS A 30 -4.67 1.39 -18.92
C LYS A 30 -5.89 1.52 -19.83
N TYR A 31 -6.18 2.72 -20.26
CA TYR A 31 -7.10 2.95 -21.38
C TYR A 31 -6.48 2.48 -22.70
N SER A 32 -7.28 2.46 -23.75
CA SER A 32 -6.85 2.07 -25.10
C SER A 32 -5.76 2.97 -25.70
N ASP A 33 -5.66 4.21 -25.24
CA ASP A 33 -4.61 5.16 -25.60
C ASP A 33 -3.33 5.02 -24.76
N GLY A 34 -3.31 4.05 -23.82
CA GLY A 34 -2.19 3.82 -22.92
C GLY A 34 -2.17 4.70 -21.66
N SER A 35 -3.14 5.61 -21.50
CA SER A 35 -3.22 6.46 -20.32
C SER A 35 -3.64 5.65 -19.08
N ILE A 36 -3.04 5.98 -17.91
CA ILE A 36 -3.37 5.36 -16.64
C ILE A 36 -4.58 6.06 -16.04
N PHE A 37 -5.46 5.31 -15.41
CA PHE A 37 -6.58 5.84 -14.67
C PHE A 37 -6.84 5.00 -13.42
N ILE A 38 -7.63 5.54 -12.51
CA ILE A 38 -8.06 4.84 -11.30
C ILE A 38 -9.57 4.61 -11.43
N PRO A 39 -10.05 3.35 -11.55
CA PRO A 39 -11.47 3.07 -11.67
C PRO A 39 -12.27 3.60 -10.48
N GLY A 40 -13.45 4.15 -10.75
CA GLY A 40 -14.38 4.58 -9.71
C GLY A 40 -14.77 3.45 -8.76
N SER A 41 -14.87 2.23 -9.25
CA SER A 41 -15.11 1.04 -8.44
C SER A 41 -13.98 0.77 -7.43
N THR A 42 -12.72 0.98 -7.86
CA THR A 42 -11.56 0.87 -6.95
C THR A 42 -11.61 1.94 -5.87
N LEU A 43 -11.94 3.20 -6.23
CA LEU A 43 -12.10 4.30 -5.26
C LEU A 43 -13.23 4.02 -4.28
N ALA A 44 -14.38 3.57 -4.78
CA ALA A 44 -15.53 3.20 -3.94
C ALA A 44 -15.17 2.10 -2.95
N GLY A 45 -14.50 1.04 -3.41
CA GLY A 45 -14.11 -0.09 -2.59
C GLY A 45 -13.15 0.29 -1.46
N VAL A 46 -12.11 1.09 -1.75
CA VAL A 46 -11.14 1.50 -0.71
C VAL A 46 -11.72 2.50 0.27
N CYS A 47 -12.61 3.42 -0.18
CA CYS A 47 -13.29 4.35 0.70
C CYS A 47 -14.29 3.63 1.60
N ARG A 48 -15.08 2.68 1.06
CA ARG A 48 -15.99 1.86 1.83
C ARG A 48 -15.25 1.06 2.91
N ALA A 49 -14.20 0.31 2.52
CA ALA A 49 -13.43 -0.49 3.45
C ALA A 49 -12.81 0.35 4.57
N TYR A 50 -12.35 1.56 4.25
CA TYR A 50 -11.83 2.50 5.25
C TYR A 50 -12.90 2.96 6.24
N LEU A 51 -14.09 3.30 5.76
CA LEU A 51 -15.21 3.72 6.63
C LEU A 51 -15.71 2.56 7.50
N GLU A 52 -15.73 1.32 6.98
CA GLU A 52 -16.10 0.13 7.74
C GLU A 52 -15.11 -0.16 8.90
N GLU A 53 -13.85 0.22 8.78
CA GLU A 53 -12.87 0.11 9.87
C GLU A 53 -13.26 0.94 11.10
N PHE A 54 -13.97 2.08 10.94
CA PHE A 54 -14.45 2.89 12.05
C PHE A 54 -15.61 2.26 12.82
N ILE A 55 -16.46 1.47 12.18
CA ILE A 55 -17.58 0.78 12.85
C ILE A 55 -17.05 -0.21 13.89
N LEU A 56 -15.89 -0.82 13.64
CA LEU A 56 -15.30 -1.86 14.50
C LEU A 56 -14.66 -1.30 15.77
N VAL A 57 -14.26 -0.03 15.77
CA VAL A 57 -13.43 0.56 16.84
C VAL A 57 -14.27 1.34 17.85
N ASP A 58 -15.37 1.95 17.45
CA ASP A 58 -16.12 2.85 18.34
C ASP A 58 -17.63 2.53 18.36
N LYS A 59 -18.14 2.19 19.55
CA LYS A 59 -19.57 1.92 19.76
C LYS A 59 -20.44 3.20 19.83
N GLU A 60 -19.83 4.38 19.98
CA GLU A 60 -20.50 5.69 19.93
C GLU A 60 -20.40 6.35 18.54
N THR A 61 -20.31 5.59 17.56
CA THR A 61 -19.93 5.71 16.16
C THR A 61 -20.26 7.01 15.44
N LEU A 62 -19.21 7.58 14.84
CA LEU A 62 -19.28 8.64 13.82
C LEU A 62 -20.06 8.22 12.57
N VAL A 63 -20.01 6.93 12.23
CA VAL A 63 -20.66 6.34 11.04
C VAL A 63 -21.20 4.97 11.42
N ASP A 64 -22.51 4.82 11.42
CA ASP A 64 -23.14 3.54 11.65
C ASP A 64 -23.13 2.66 10.39
N LYS A 65 -23.34 1.36 10.58
CA LYS A 65 -23.34 0.38 9.49
C LYS A 65 -24.41 0.70 8.45
N GLU A 66 -25.60 1.08 8.90
CA GLU A 66 -26.73 1.42 8.05
C GLU A 66 -26.41 2.63 7.16
N THR A 67 -25.70 3.64 7.67
CA THR A 67 -25.27 4.77 6.87
C THR A 67 -24.36 4.34 5.73
N ILE A 68 -23.39 3.44 5.97
CA ILE A 68 -22.53 2.90 4.91
C ILE A 68 -23.35 2.07 3.92
N GLU A 69 -24.26 1.25 4.39
CA GLU A 69 -25.13 0.42 3.56
C GLU A 69 -26.01 1.27 2.62
N TYR A 70 -26.62 2.35 3.12
CA TYR A 70 -27.41 3.27 2.31
C TYR A 70 -26.55 4.11 1.36
N LEU A 71 -25.31 4.40 1.74
CA LEU A 71 -24.42 5.20 0.92
C LEU A 71 -23.82 4.39 -0.23
N PHE A 72 -23.28 3.20 0.07
CA PHE A 72 -22.55 2.37 -0.92
C PHE A 72 -23.40 1.26 -1.54
N GLY A 73 -24.61 1.03 -1.02
CA GLY A 73 -25.49 -0.05 -1.46
C GLY A 73 -25.17 -1.40 -0.84
N ILE A 74 -26.14 -2.30 -0.93
CA ILE A 74 -26.02 -3.71 -0.51
C ILE A 74 -26.68 -4.60 -1.54
N GLU A 75 -26.01 -5.70 -1.85
CA GLU A 75 -26.54 -6.85 -2.54
C GLU A 75 -26.48 -8.04 -1.57
N ARG A 76 -27.64 -8.51 -1.08
CA ARG A 76 -27.73 -9.73 -0.27
C ARG A 76 -28.06 -10.89 -1.20
N HIS A 77 -27.03 -11.71 -1.49
CA HIS A 77 -27.27 -13.01 -2.16
C HIS A 77 -27.95 -13.98 -1.21
N LYS A 78 -28.96 -14.69 -1.69
CA LYS A 78 -29.49 -15.87 -0.97
C LYS A 78 -28.31 -16.81 -0.71
N LYS A 79 -28.08 -17.17 0.55
CA LYS A 79 -27.20 -18.29 0.87
C LYS A 79 -27.78 -19.52 0.21
N ASP A 80 -27.06 -20.14 -0.70
CA ASP A 80 -27.37 -21.48 -1.20
C ASP A 80 -27.43 -22.43 0.01
N ASN A 81 -28.63 -22.77 0.43
CA ASN A 81 -28.90 -23.78 1.46
C ASN A 81 -28.57 -25.16 0.89
N SER A 82 -27.29 -25.49 0.75
CA SER A 82 -26.81 -26.84 0.44
C SER A 82 -26.55 -27.68 1.69
N SER A 83 -27.08 -27.32 2.87
CA SER A 83 -27.16 -28.20 4.03
C SER A 83 -28.62 -28.49 4.33
N LYS A 84 -29.10 -29.63 3.82
CA LYS A 84 -30.27 -30.32 4.30
C LYS A 84 -30.05 -30.67 5.77
N ASP A 85 -30.80 -30.03 6.66
CA ASP A 85 -31.27 -30.47 7.97
C ASP A 85 -31.61 -29.24 8.81
N MET A 86 -32.81 -28.68 8.58
CA MET A 86 -33.52 -27.92 9.61
C MET A 86 -35.04 -27.96 9.35
N SER A 87 -35.73 -28.27 10.41
CA SER A 87 -37.18 -28.48 10.53
C SER A 87 -38.02 -27.35 9.90
N GLU A 88 -39.04 -27.78 9.16
CA GLU A 88 -40.15 -26.99 8.64
C GLU A 88 -40.88 -26.22 9.76
N ASN A 89 -40.52 -24.98 10.05
CA ASN A 89 -41.43 -24.05 10.76
C ASN A 89 -40.85 -22.63 10.99
N GLU A 90 -39.83 -22.17 10.31
CA GLU A 90 -39.48 -20.73 10.31
C GLU A 90 -39.09 -20.25 8.90
N GLU A 91 -40.04 -20.25 7.98
CA GLU A 91 -39.96 -19.39 6.79
C GLU A 91 -40.23 -17.94 7.22
N LYS A 92 -39.24 -17.29 7.83
CA LYS A 92 -39.12 -15.84 7.72
C LYS A 92 -38.69 -15.56 6.29
N GLN A 93 -39.59 -15.00 5.50
CA GLN A 93 -39.30 -14.33 4.23
C GLN A 93 -38.23 -13.28 4.48
N GLU A 94 -36.94 -13.65 4.33
CA GLU A 94 -35.90 -12.70 4.10
C GLU A 94 -36.11 -12.17 2.67
N GLU A 95 -36.85 -11.06 2.56
CA GLU A 95 -36.99 -10.31 1.33
C GLU A 95 -35.58 -9.99 0.84
N ASP A 96 -35.31 -10.28 -0.44
CA ASP A 96 -34.07 -9.82 -1.13
C ASP A 96 -34.04 -8.29 -1.07
N THR A 97 -33.40 -7.73 -0.05
CA THR A 97 -33.27 -6.28 0.10
C THR A 97 -32.07 -5.84 -0.71
N HIS A 98 -32.34 -5.38 -1.92
CA HIS A 98 -31.37 -4.65 -2.74
C HIS A 98 -31.44 -3.17 -2.38
N ILE A 99 -30.30 -2.62 -1.90
CA ILE A 99 -30.16 -1.18 -1.66
C ILE A 99 -29.18 -0.62 -2.70
N GLU A 100 -29.71 0.24 -3.57
CA GLU A 100 -28.90 0.92 -4.56
C GLU A 100 -27.98 1.97 -3.92
N SER A 101 -26.73 2.05 -4.40
CA SER A 101 -25.76 3.04 -3.95
C SER A 101 -26.25 4.47 -4.16
N SER A 102 -26.14 5.29 -3.12
CA SER A 102 -26.41 6.73 -3.20
C SER A 102 -25.17 7.57 -3.54
N ILE A 103 -23.98 6.97 -3.51
CA ILE A 103 -22.71 7.59 -3.86
C ILE A 103 -22.21 7.05 -5.19
N ILE A 104 -21.71 7.94 -6.03
CA ILE A 104 -21.12 7.62 -7.33
C ILE A 104 -19.70 8.13 -7.33
N PHE A 105 -18.75 7.22 -7.53
CA PHE A 105 -17.34 7.54 -7.78
C PHE A 105 -17.09 7.49 -9.27
N TYR A 106 -16.60 8.59 -9.83
CA TYR A 106 -16.18 8.61 -11.22
C TYR A 106 -14.76 8.04 -11.37
N ASP A 107 -14.45 7.53 -12.56
CA ASP A 107 -13.09 7.15 -12.90
C ASP A 107 -12.17 8.37 -12.78
N ALA A 108 -11.10 8.22 -12.02
CA ALA A 108 -10.13 9.28 -11.84
C ALA A 108 -9.13 9.26 -13.00
N LEU A 109 -9.36 10.16 -13.96
CA LEU A 109 -8.52 10.29 -15.15
C LEU A 109 -7.22 11.02 -14.81
N ALA A 110 -6.12 10.60 -15.42
CA ALA A 110 -4.84 11.27 -15.28
C ALA A 110 -4.93 12.71 -15.83
N LYS A 111 -4.44 13.67 -15.04
CA LYS A 111 -4.25 15.06 -15.42
C LYS A 111 -2.82 15.31 -15.88
N ASP A 112 -1.86 14.64 -15.23
CA ASP A 112 -0.44 14.69 -15.55
C ASP A 112 0.05 13.28 -15.84
N ALA A 113 1.14 13.18 -16.60
CA ALA A 113 1.72 11.89 -16.97
C ALA A 113 2.19 11.10 -15.75
N SER A 114 1.79 9.85 -15.69
CA SER A 114 2.35 8.86 -14.77
C SER A 114 3.43 8.07 -15.51
N PHE A 115 4.42 7.64 -14.77
CA PHE A 115 5.51 6.84 -15.28
C PHE A 115 5.27 5.36 -14.95
N VAL A 116 5.40 4.49 -15.95
CA VAL A 116 5.24 3.03 -15.77
C VAL A 116 6.62 2.40 -15.69
N ASN A 117 6.82 1.61 -14.65
CA ASN A 117 8.03 0.82 -14.43
C ASN A 117 7.68 -0.64 -14.18
N VAL A 118 8.59 -1.53 -14.54
CA VAL A 118 8.52 -2.94 -14.12
C VAL A 118 9.36 -3.10 -12.86
N ARG A 119 8.81 -3.75 -11.85
CA ARG A 119 9.50 -4.09 -10.60
C ARG A 119 9.57 -5.59 -10.43
N ASP A 120 10.78 -6.07 -10.19
CA ASP A 120 11.01 -7.46 -9.83
C ASP A 120 10.78 -7.72 -8.35
N SER A 121 10.33 -8.91 -8.05
CA SER A 121 10.27 -9.46 -6.71
C SER A 121 10.77 -10.90 -6.71
N VAL A 122 11.33 -11.31 -5.59
CA VAL A 122 11.78 -12.69 -5.36
C VAL A 122 11.44 -13.09 -3.94
N ARG A 123 10.95 -14.29 -3.77
CA ARG A 123 10.75 -14.86 -2.44
C ARG A 123 12.09 -15.24 -1.83
N LEU A 124 12.33 -14.81 -0.61
CA LEU A 124 13.53 -15.14 0.16
C LEU A 124 13.16 -15.96 1.40
N GLU A 125 13.82 -17.10 1.57
CA GLU A 125 13.83 -17.86 2.82
C GLU A 125 15.23 -17.80 3.41
N ASP A 126 15.34 -17.36 4.66
CA ASP A 126 16.61 -17.16 5.37
C ASP A 126 17.66 -16.36 4.54
N ARG A 127 17.20 -15.34 3.77
CA ARG A 127 17.98 -14.49 2.86
C ARG A 127 18.49 -15.20 1.59
N VAL A 128 18.04 -16.41 1.31
CA VAL A 128 18.34 -17.15 0.09
C VAL A 128 17.11 -17.12 -0.81
N SER A 129 17.30 -16.90 -2.10
CA SER A 129 16.20 -16.93 -3.06
C SER A 129 15.64 -18.35 -3.19
N VAL A 130 14.32 -18.46 -3.10
CA VAL A 130 13.64 -19.72 -3.41
C VAL A 130 13.72 -19.95 -4.92
N PRO A 131 14.08 -21.16 -5.40
CA PRO A 131 14.08 -21.44 -6.84
C PRO A 131 12.72 -21.13 -7.46
N GLU A 132 12.73 -20.63 -8.70
CA GLU A 132 11.55 -20.33 -9.52
C GLU A 132 10.52 -19.35 -8.90
N SER A 133 10.92 -18.56 -7.89
CA SER A 133 10.05 -17.63 -7.19
C SER A 133 10.26 -16.18 -7.58
N LYS A 134 10.99 -15.92 -8.67
CA LYS A 134 11.13 -14.58 -9.22
C LYS A 134 9.91 -14.27 -10.06
N PHE A 135 9.32 -13.11 -9.84
CA PHE A 135 8.22 -12.57 -10.63
C PHE A 135 8.39 -11.06 -10.78
N ASP A 136 7.84 -10.53 -11.85
CA ASP A 136 7.84 -9.11 -12.12
C ASP A 136 6.40 -8.56 -12.26
N TYR A 137 6.28 -7.24 -12.16
CA TYR A 137 4.99 -6.58 -12.27
C TYR A 137 5.16 -5.11 -12.63
N GLU A 138 4.23 -4.61 -13.45
CA GLU A 138 4.17 -3.19 -13.75
C GLU A 138 3.67 -2.39 -12.54
N VAL A 139 4.22 -1.18 -12.37
CA VAL A 139 3.76 -0.19 -11.40
C VAL A 139 3.69 1.18 -12.05
N ALA A 140 2.71 1.96 -11.67
CA ALA A 140 2.65 3.38 -11.98
C ALA A 140 3.27 4.20 -10.86
N GLN A 141 3.95 5.28 -11.20
CA GLN A 141 4.57 6.19 -10.26
C GLN A 141 4.39 7.64 -10.70
N GLY A 142 4.13 8.53 -9.74
CA GLY A 142 3.83 9.93 -10.03
C GLY A 142 2.46 10.13 -10.66
N GLY A 143 2.23 11.31 -11.17
CA GLY A 143 0.97 11.72 -11.77
C GLY A 143 -0.05 12.25 -10.76
N SER A 144 -1.01 12.99 -11.30
CA SER A 144 -2.19 13.47 -10.59
C SER A 144 -3.45 13.06 -11.34
N PHE A 145 -4.53 12.80 -10.58
CA PHE A 145 -5.77 12.24 -11.11
C PHE A 145 -6.95 13.06 -10.62
N ASN A 146 -7.93 13.31 -11.50
CA ASN A 146 -9.15 14.01 -11.11
C ASN A 146 -9.97 13.13 -10.15
N PHE A 147 -10.32 13.66 -8.99
CA PHE A 147 -11.16 12.98 -8.02
C PHE A 147 -12.53 13.62 -8.01
N GLU A 148 -13.55 12.86 -8.36
CA GLU A 148 -14.94 13.31 -8.39
C GLU A 148 -15.87 12.30 -7.76
N ILE A 149 -16.72 12.80 -6.85
CA ILE A 149 -17.78 12.02 -6.22
C ILE A 149 -19.09 12.80 -6.28
N VAL A 150 -20.18 12.10 -6.52
CA VAL A 150 -21.55 12.65 -6.38
C VAL A 150 -22.30 11.81 -5.36
N ILE A 151 -22.91 12.48 -4.37
CA ILE A 151 -23.81 11.81 -3.41
C ILE A 151 -25.23 12.30 -3.69
N ASN A 152 -26.08 11.36 -4.07
CA ASN A 152 -27.47 11.61 -4.34
C ASN A 152 -28.31 11.22 -3.11
N CYS A 153 -28.83 12.22 -2.41
CA CYS A 153 -29.73 12.01 -1.28
C CYS A 153 -31.16 12.32 -1.77
N PRO A 154 -31.90 11.35 -2.29
CA PRO A 154 -33.27 11.59 -2.70
C PRO A 154 -34.10 11.97 -1.48
N PRO A 155 -35.11 12.86 -1.62
CA PRO A 155 -36.07 13.14 -0.56
C PRO A 155 -36.75 11.82 -0.14
N PRO A 156 -37.10 11.65 1.15
CA PRO A 156 -37.73 10.45 1.63
C PRO A 156 -39.02 10.17 0.85
N LYS A 157 -39.05 9.09 0.09
CA LYS A 157 -40.30 8.54 -0.41
C LYS A 157 -40.97 7.86 0.77
N ASN A 158 -42.29 7.90 0.83
CA ASN A 158 -43.11 7.44 1.97
C ASN A 158 -42.79 6.02 2.51
N ASN A 159 -41.99 5.24 1.80
CA ASN A 159 -41.57 3.89 2.22
C ASN A 159 -40.12 3.78 2.69
N ASP A 160 -39.30 4.84 2.59
CA ASP A 160 -37.87 4.85 2.94
C ASP A 160 -37.54 5.86 4.06
N VAL A 161 -38.32 5.83 5.14
CA VAL A 161 -38.13 6.69 6.33
C VAL A 161 -36.68 6.54 6.89
N ASN A 162 -36.11 5.35 6.74
CA ASN A 162 -34.77 5.05 7.23
C ASN A 162 -33.65 5.76 6.43
N LYS A 163 -33.76 5.87 5.11
CA LYS A 163 -32.72 6.50 4.27
C LYS A 163 -32.48 7.98 4.62
N SER A 164 -33.53 8.73 4.93
CA SER A 164 -33.43 10.13 5.36
C SER A 164 -32.84 10.30 6.76
N LYS A 165 -32.99 9.30 7.61
CA LYS A 165 -32.42 9.28 8.96
C LYS A 165 -30.90 9.15 8.93
N TYR A 166 -30.38 8.33 8.03
CA TYR A 166 -28.96 8.00 7.97
C TYR A 166 -28.16 8.91 7.04
N LEU A 167 -28.76 9.39 5.94
CA LEU A 167 -28.11 10.29 4.99
C LEU A 167 -28.44 11.77 5.27
N THR A 168 -28.24 12.21 6.50
CA THR A 168 -28.37 13.62 6.89
C THR A 168 -27.18 14.44 6.35
N GLU A 169 -27.37 15.74 6.20
CA GLU A 169 -26.29 16.65 5.79
C GLU A 169 -25.07 16.54 6.70
N GLU A 170 -25.30 16.46 8.01
CA GLU A 170 -24.23 16.32 9.00
C GLU A 170 -23.43 15.01 8.81
N ASN A 171 -24.10 13.89 8.62
CA ASN A 171 -23.45 12.59 8.41
C ASN A 171 -22.66 12.57 7.11
N ILE A 172 -23.19 13.16 6.04
CA ILE A 172 -22.51 13.24 4.75
C ILE A 172 -21.24 14.09 4.86
N VAL A 173 -21.31 15.25 5.50
CA VAL A 173 -20.13 16.10 5.72
C VAL A 173 -19.08 15.39 6.57
N LYS A 174 -19.49 14.66 7.61
CA LYS A 174 -18.57 13.84 8.40
C LYS A 174 -17.87 12.78 7.55
N ILE A 175 -18.61 12.03 6.74
CA ILE A 175 -18.07 10.99 5.86
C ILE A 175 -17.09 11.58 4.84
N ILE A 176 -17.43 12.69 4.20
CA ILE A 176 -16.55 13.37 3.25
C ILE A 176 -15.24 13.77 3.93
N ASN A 177 -15.31 14.34 5.14
CA ASN A 177 -14.12 14.72 5.90
C ASN A 177 -13.28 13.52 6.31
N LEU A 178 -13.90 12.40 6.72
CA LEU A 178 -13.20 11.15 7.03
C LEU A 178 -12.44 10.61 5.80
N ILE A 179 -13.09 10.58 4.64
CA ILE A 179 -12.45 10.16 3.39
C ILE A 179 -11.25 11.08 3.06
N PHE A 180 -11.41 12.38 3.21
CA PHE A 180 -10.33 13.33 2.95
C PHE A 180 -9.14 13.13 3.91
N ASP A 181 -9.41 12.96 5.19
CA ASP A 181 -8.37 12.70 6.18
C ASP A 181 -7.72 11.33 5.97
N GLY A 182 -8.49 10.33 5.53
CA GLY A 182 -7.97 9.01 5.19
C GLY A 182 -6.93 9.06 4.06
N PHE A 183 -7.15 9.88 3.04
CA PHE A 183 -6.14 10.12 2.00
C PHE A 183 -4.95 10.91 2.53
N ASP A 184 -5.17 12.00 3.28
CA ASP A 184 -4.09 12.85 3.78
C ASP A 184 -3.17 12.15 4.77
N ASN A 185 -3.74 11.28 5.60
CA ASN A 185 -2.97 10.46 6.55
C ASN A 185 -2.35 9.21 5.87
N GLY A 186 -2.64 8.94 4.59
CA GLY A 186 -2.22 7.74 3.88
C GLY A 186 -2.80 6.45 4.47
N ASP A 187 -4.00 6.51 5.05
CA ASP A 187 -4.76 5.37 5.54
C ASP A 187 -5.58 4.74 4.42
N ILE A 188 -6.20 5.57 3.55
CA ILE A 188 -6.77 5.11 2.29
C ILE A 188 -5.64 4.92 1.27
N ARG A 189 -5.49 3.69 0.79
CA ARG A 189 -4.47 3.31 -0.19
C ARG A 189 -5.12 2.64 -1.38
N ILE A 190 -4.66 2.99 -2.57
CA ILE A 190 -5.28 2.57 -3.84
C ILE A 190 -4.46 1.46 -4.49
N GLY A 191 -5.11 0.36 -4.87
CA GLY A 191 -4.54 -0.73 -5.63
C GLY A 191 -3.94 -1.87 -4.81
N ALA A 192 -3.06 -2.65 -5.43
CA ALA A 192 -2.44 -3.83 -4.82
C ALA A 192 -1.20 -3.46 -3.99
N LYS A 193 -0.76 -4.40 -3.14
CA LYS A 193 0.47 -4.30 -2.30
C LYS A 193 0.47 -3.10 -1.34
N THR A 194 -0.69 -2.65 -0.92
CA THR A 194 -0.86 -1.48 -0.05
C THR A 194 -0.20 -1.64 1.32
N SER A 195 -0.19 -2.85 1.90
CA SER A 195 0.53 -3.16 3.14
C SER A 195 2.06 -3.08 3.00
N ARG A 196 2.55 -3.00 1.76
CA ARG A 196 3.97 -2.91 1.43
C ARG A 196 4.36 -1.52 0.92
N GLY A 197 3.58 -0.49 1.28
CA GLY A 197 3.88 0.91 1.01
C GLY A 197 3.34 1.47 -0.31
N PHE A 198 2.65 0.68 -1.11
CA PHE A 198 2.08 1.15 -2.38
C PHE A 198 0.76 1.89 -2.17
N GLY A 199 0.41 2.69 -3.18
CA GLY A 199 -0.92 3.28 -3.31
C GLY A 199 -1.22 4.44 -2.36
N VAL A 200 -0.20 5.12 -1.84
CA VAL A 200 -0.40 6.33 -1.02
C VAL A 200 -0.62 7.52 -1.93
N PHE A 201 -1.74 8.19 -1.73
CA PHE A 201 -2.10 9.42 -2.42
C PHE A 201 -2.38 10.52 -1.40
N SER A 202 -2.10 11.77 -1.78
CA SER A 202 -2.66 12.95 -1.11
C SER A 202 -3.81 13.51 -1.92
N LEU A 203 -4.79 14.08 -1.27
CA LEU A 203 -5.91 14.73 -1.92
C LEU A 203 -5.75 16.26 -1.80
N GLU A 204 -5.46 16.90 -2.92
CA GLU A 204 -5.26 18.36 -3.03
C GLU A 204 -6.51 19.04 -3.61
N ASN A 205 -6.63 20.36 -3.47
CA ASN A 205 -7.72 21.17 -4.04
C ASN A 205 -9.14 20.65 -3.72
N LYS A 206 -9.34 20.21 -2.48
CA LYS A 206 -10.59 19.66 -1.97
C LYS A 206 -11.70 20.70 -1.97
N ARG A 207 -12.78 20.41 -2.67
CA ARG A 207 -13.96 21.27 -2.74
C ARG A 207 -15.22 20.45 -2.72
N TYR A 208 -16.26 20.96 -2.13
CA TYR A 208 -17.61 20.41 -2.23
C TYR A 208 -18.64 21.49 -2.49
N SER A 209 -19.75 21.09 -3.07
CA SER A 209 -20.92 21.96 -3.28
C SER A 209 -22.19 21.16 -3.01
N TYR A 210 -23.14 21.79 -2.35
CA TYR A 210 -24.47 21.23 -2.17
C TYR A 210 -25.43 21.85 -3.16
N LEU A 211 -26.18 21.03 -3.86
CA LEU A 211 -27.22 21.41 -4.80
C LEU A 211 -28.58 20.98 -4.26
N ASP A 212 -29.39 21.96 -3.89
CA ASP A 212 -30.79 21.75 -3.50
C ASP A 212 -31.68 21.65 -4.75
N LEU A 213 -32.03 20.43 -5.16
CA LEU A 213 -32.90 20.19 -6.31
C LEU A 213 -34.39 20.47 -6.03
N SER A 214 -34.79 20.81 -4.78
CA SER A 214 -36.14 21.31 -4.49
C SER A 214 -36.34 22.76 -4.99
N ASN A 215 -35.24 23.49 -5.16
CA ASN A 215 -35.25 24.80 -5.75
C ASN A 215 -35.40 24.72 -7.29
N LYS A 216 -36.50 25.22 -7.82
CA LYS A 216 -36.82 25.16 -9.26
C LYS A 216 -35.74 25.78 -10.15
N GLU A 217 -35.13 26.87 -9.72
CA GLU A 217 -34.07 27.53 -10.49
C GLU A 217 -32.84 26.65 -10.61
N TYR A 218 -32.43 25.99 -9.50
CA TYR A 218 -31.29 25.08 -9.50
C TYR A 218 -31.59 23.83 -10.28
N MET A 219 -32.81 23.31 -10.21
CA MET A 219 -33.26 22.16 -10.99
C MET A 219 -33.20 22.43 -12.51
N VAL A 220 -33.64 23.62 -12.97
CA VAL A 220 -33.53 23.99 -14.38
C VAL A 220 -32.07 24.04 -14.83
N LYS A 221 -31.20 24.73 -14.08
CA LYS A 221 -29.75 24.80 -14.38
C LYS A 221 -29.10 23.43 -14.41
N TYR A 222 -29.51 22.55 -13.52
CA TYR A 222 -29.05 21.16 -13.48
C TYR A 222 -29.43 20.40 -14.77
N ILE A 223 -30.68 20.50 -15.20
CA ILE A 223 -31.19 19.88 -16.44
C ILE A 223 -30.45 20.42 -17.66
N GLU A 224 -30.15 21.72 -17.68
CA GLU A 224 -29.39 22.40 -18.75
C GLU A 224 -27.92 22.04 -18.76
N GLY A 225 -27.40 21.24 -17.78
CA GLY A 225 -25.98 20.91 -17.66
C GLY A 225 -25.10 22.10 -17.29
N ASN A 226 -25.69 23.18 -16.79
CA ASN A 226 -24.98 24.39 -16.40
C ASN A 226 -24.61 24.34 -14.92
N PHE A 227 -23.40 23.86 -14.61
CA PHE A 227 -22.88 23.72 -13.22
C PHE A 227 -22.08 24.96 -12.75
N LYS A 228 -22.00 26.05 -13.52
CA LYS A 228 -21.24 27.25 -13.16
C LYS A 228 -21.80 28.00 -11.96
N PHE A 229 -23.07 27.77 -11.62
CA PHE A 229 -23.72 28.36 -10.46
C PHE A 229 -23.41 27.68 -9.14
N LEU A 230 -22.77 26.49 -9.16
CA LEU A 230 -22.44 25.81 -7.94
C LEU A 230 -21.46 26.63 -7.09
N ASN A 231 -21.87 26.93 -5.87
CA ASN A 231 -21.00 27.54 -4.87
C ASN A 231 -20.05 26.51 -4.34
N TRP A 232 -18.83 26.51 -4.84
CA TRP A 232 -17.77 25.64 -4.34
C TRP A 232 -17.21 26.21 -3.05
N GLY A 233 -17.51 25.55 -1.93
CA GLY A 233 -16.86 25.81 -0.67
C GLY A 233 -15.52 25.07 -0.62
N ASP A 234 -14.46 25.79 -0.24
CA ASP A 234 -13.24 25.14 0.20
C ASP A 234 -13.57 24.33 1.46
N VAL A 235 -13.11 23.12 1.51
CA VAL A 235 -13.15 22.34 2.75
C VAL A 235 -12.23 23.04 3.75
N LYS A 236 -12.77 24.08 4.39
CA LYS A 236 -12.16 24.57 5.62
C LYS A 236 -12.29 23.43 6.60
N THR A 237 -11.17 22.84 6.92
CA THR A 237 -10.99 21.74 7.89
C THR A 237 -11.49 22.13 9.28
N LYS A 238 -12.76 22.46 9.40
CA LYS A 238 -13.44 22.40 10.67
C LYS A 238 -13.76 20.94 10.88
N ARG A 239 -12.74 20.20 11.38
CA ARG A 239 -12.92 18.82 11.78
C ARG A 239 -14.12 18.74 12.70
N THR A 240 -15.15 18.07 12.25
CA THR A 240 -16.38 17.84 13.02
C THR A 240 -16.26 16.62 13.93
N TYR A 241 -15.09 15.95 13.93
CA TYR A 241 -14.78 14.79 14.77
C TYR A 241 -13.39 14.91 15.39
N ASP A 242 -13.18 14.21 16.47
CA ASP A 242 -11.89 14.20 17.17
C ASP A 242 -10.84 13.46 16.32
N LYS A 243 -9.71 14.15 16.05
CA LYS A 243 -8.56 13.56 15.35
C LYS A 243 -8.06 12.27 16.03
N LYS A 244 -8.32 12.14 17.32
CA LYS A 244 -7.98 10.99 18.13
C LYS A 244 -8.59 9.69 17.59
N LEU A 245 -9.77 9.74 16.93
CA LEU A 245 -10.42 8.56 16.37
C LEU A 245 -9.61 7.90 15.24
N THR A 246 -8.98 8.70 14.38
CA THR A 246 -8.11 8.14 13.31
C THR A 246 -6.77 7.65 13.86
N GLU A 247 -6.34 8.17 15.02
CA GLU A 247 -5.16 7.71 15.74
C GLU A 247 -5.43 6.41 16.49
N ASP A 248 -6.70 6.11 16.80
CA ASP A 248 -7.09 4.90 17.52
C ASP A 248 -7.12 3.63 16.65
N LEU A 249 -7.20 3.75 15.32
CA LEU A 249 -7.17 2.60 14.39
C LEU A 249 -5.79 1.94 14.29
N TYR A 250 -4.73 2.74 14.40
CA TYR A 250 -3.35 2.31 14.17
C TYR A 250 -2.42 2.73 15.30
N CYS A 251 -1.55 1.83 15.72
CA CYS A 251 -0.31 2.22 16.37
C CYS A 251 0.68 2.66 15.28
N ARG A 252 1.20 3.90 15.38
CA ARG A 252 2.11 4.51 14.39
C ARG A 252 3.51 4.64 14.99
N ILE A 253 4.49 4.10 14.29
CA ILE A 253 5.90 4.17 14.66
C ILE A 253 6.63 4.96 13.59
N ASN A 254 7.24 6.08 13.96
CA ASN A 254 8.06 6.90 13.09
C ASN A 254 9.46 7.00 13.67
N LYS A 255 10.48 6.66 12.90
CA LYS A 255 11.89 6.71 13.28
C LYS A 255 12.73 7.24 12.13
N GLU A 256 13.69 8.09 12.46
CA GLU A 256 14.76 8.51 11.57
C GLU A 256 15.99 7.64 11.83
N LEU A 257 16.52 7.05 10.76
CA LEU A 257 17.65 6.14 10.82
C LEU A 257 18.73 6.64 9.87
N LYS A 258 19.97 6.78 10.34
CA LYS A 258 21.12 7.19 9.55
C LYS A 258 21.75 5.99 8.88
N LEU A 259 21.93 6.05 7.58
CA LEU A 259 22.67 5.04 6.84
C LEU A 259 24.17 5.18 7.13
N LYS A 260 24.80 4.10 7.61
CA LYS A 260 26.21 4.13 8.06
C LYS A 260 27.21 4.22 6.89
N ASN A 261 27.08 3.33 5.91
CA ASN A 261 28.06 3.22 4.83
C ASN A 261 27.41 3.30 3.45
N PHE A 262 26.70 2.25 3.06
CA PHE A 262 26.04 2.14 1.78
C PHE A 262 24.80 1.27 1.86
N ILE A 263 23.92 1.42 0.87
CA ILE A 263 22.75 0.57 0.70
C ILE A 263 22.71 0.03 -0.72
N PHE A 264 22.17 -1.19 -0.85
CA PHE A 264 21.95 -1.84 -2.14
C PHE A 264 20.57 -2.51 -2.19
N ILE A 265 19.62 -1.82 -2.79
CA ILE A 265 18.32 -2.38 -3.15
C ILE A 265 18.37 -2.69 -4.63
N ARG A 266 18.46 -3.96 -4.98
CA ARG A 266 18.63 -4.39 -6.36
C ARG A 266 17.44 -4.02 -7.22
N ASP A 267 17.73 -3.50 -8.41
CA ASP A 267 16.76 -3.29 -9.47
C ASP A 267 17.13 -4.19 -10.66
N TYR A 268 16.48 -5.35 -10.73
CA TYR A 268 16.75 -6.32 -11.78
C TYR A 268 16.10 -5.96 -13.12
N ALA A 269 15.08 -5.07 -13.11
CA ALA A 269 14.40 -4.62 -14.32
C ALA A 269 15.31 -3.71 -15.17
N THR A 270 16.24 -3.00 -14.53
CA THR A 270 17.17 -2.09 -15.21
C THR A 270 18.54 -2.70 -15.48
N THR A 271 18.63 -4.03 -15.62
CA THR A 271 19.88 -4.69 -16.00
C THR A 271 20.35 -4.16 -17.36
N LYS A 272 21.14 -3.09 -17.35
CA LYS A 272 21.74 -2.51 -18.53
C LYS A 272 22.98 -3.31 -18.90
N LYS A 273 23.10 -3.70 -20.18
CA LYS A 273 24.41 -4.03 -20.74
C LYS A 273 25.22 -2.72 -20.69
N VAL A 274 26.21 -2.65 -19.83
CA VAL A 274 27.12 -1.50 -19.79
C VAL A 274 27.98 -1.59 -21.04
N GLU A 275 27.82 -0.63 -21.95
CA GLU A 275 28.83 -0.36 -22.98
C GLU A 275 30.14 -0.04 -22.25
N PRO A 276 31.28 -0.60 -22.67
CA PRO A 276 32.56 -0.34 -22.02
C PRO A 276 32.85 1.17 -22.07
N TYR A 277 33.09 1.76 -20.91
CA TYR A 277 33.23 3.21 -20.73
C TYR A 277 34.53 3.76 -21.34
N ASP A 278 35.31 2.98 -22.03
CA ASP A 278 36.47 3.46 -22.80
C ASP A 278 36.92 2.41 -23.83
N ASN A 279 37.22 2.86 -25.02
CA ASN A 279 37.73 2.03 -26.11
C ASN A 279 39.10 1.34 -25.83
N GLU A 280 39.67 1.53 -24.64
CA GLU A 280 40.98 0.98 -24.26
C GLU A 280 40.96 -0.18 -23.27
N SER A 281 39.86 -0.44 -22.55
CA SER A 281 39.80 -1.57 -21.63
C SER A 281 39.18 -2.80 -22.26
N LYS A 282 39.95 -3.63 -22.91
CA LYS A 282 39.57 -4.93 -23.50
C LYS A 282 39.11 -5.99 -22.52
N PHE A 283 38.85 -5.66 -21.25
CA PHE A 283 38.56 -6.63 -20.19
C PHE A 283 37.29 -6.34 -19.37
N VAL A 284 36.41 -5.46 -19.82
CA VAL A 284 35.09 -5.36 -19.19
C VAL A 284 34.21 -6.44 -19.83
N ASP A 285 34.13 -7.58 -19.17
CA ASP A 285 33.10 -8.56 -19.45
C ASP A 285 31.73 -7.88 -19.27
N THR A 286 30.98 -7.71 -20.34
CA THR A 286 29.67 -7.05 -20.40
C THR A 286 28.58 -7.80 -19.64
N SER A 287 28.94 -8.67 -18.71
CA SER A 287 28.03 -9.43 -17.88
C SER A 287 27.46 -8.56 -16.77
N THR A 288 26.28 -8.04 -17.03
CA THR A 288 25.25 -7.68 -16.04
C THR A 288 25.66 -6.75 -14.89
N LEU A 289 25.67 -5.43 -15.15
CA LEU A 289 25.59 -4.44 -14.07
C LEU A 289 24.20 -4.47 -13.47
N THR A 290 24.09 -4.82 -12.18
CA THR A 290 22.83 -4.68 -11.42
C THR A 290 22.83 -3.32 -10.76
N ASP A 291 21.85 -2.48 -11.12
CA ASP A 291 21.69 -1.14 -10.56
C ASP A 291 21.00 -1.18 -9.19
N GLY A 292 21.28 -0.15 -8.38
CA GLY A 292 20.49 0.18 -7.21
C GLY A 292 19.17 0.83 -7.61
N LYS A 293 18.08 0.47 -6.95
CA LYS A 293 16.75 0.97 -7.22
C LYS A 293 16.62 2.45 -6.91
N ALA A 294 16.40 3.27 -7.92
CA ALA A 294 16.22 4.71 -7.80
C ALA A 294 14.88 5.17 -8.40
N ASP A 295 14.38 6.31 -7.95
CA ASP A 295 13.28 7.02 -8.59
C ASP A 295 13.76 7.89 -9.76
N GLN A 296 12.82 8.60 -10.41
CA GLN A 296 13.14 9.48 -11.55
C GLN A 296 14.07 10.63 -11.18
N GLU A 297 14.03 11.07 -9.92
CA GLU A 297 14.88 12.14 -9.40
C GLU A 297 16.28 11.63 -9.03
N GLY A 298 16.47 10.32 -8.99
CA GLY A 298 17.72 9.64 -8.61
C GLY A 298 17.86 9.37 -7.12
N ASN A 299 16.80 9.56 -6.31
CA ASN A 299 16.78 9.15 -4.91
C ASN A 299 16.74 7.62 -4.83
N ILE A 300 17.41 7.04 -3.86
CA ILE A 300 17.33 5.60 -3.63
C ILE A 300 15.99 5.27 -2.97
N VAL A 301 15.24 4.39 -3.61
CA VAL A 301 13.96 3.90 -3.10
C VAL A 301 14.19 2.65 -2.25
N VAL A 302 13.73 2.70 -1.00
CA VAL A 302 13.64 1.53 -0.11
C VAL A 302 12.18 1.08 -0.08
N PRO A 303 11.82 0.05 -0.88
CA PRO A 303 10.44 -0.40 -0.96
C PRO A 303 9.94 -0.96 0.37
N GLY A 304 8.67 -0.73 0.70
CA GLY A 304 8.05 -1.37 1.86
C GLY A 304 8.12 -2.91 1.81
N THR A 305 8.22 -3.50 0.62
CA THR A 305 8.47 -4.94 0.44
C THR A 305 9.81 -5.38 1.01
N ALA A 306 10.86 -4.58 0.83
CA ALA A 306 12.19 -4.87 1.36
C ALA A 306 12.19 -4.75 2.90
N LEU A 307 11.52 -3.72 3.44
CA LEU A 307 11.36 -3.54 4.87
C LEU A 307 10.54 -4.68 5.49
N ALA A 308 9.34 -4.95 4.97
CA ALA A 308 8.47 -6.01 5.46
C ALA A 308 9.16 -7.39 5.43
N GLY A 309 9.87 -7.71 4.33
CA GLY A 309 10.60 -8.97 4.20
C GLY A 309 11.75 -9.10 5.19
N ALA A 310 12.52 -8.02 5.41
CA ALA A 310 13.61 -8.00 6.39
C ALA A 310 13.08 -8.17 7.82
N PHE A 311 12.04 -7.43 8.19
CA PHE A 311 11.38 -7.52 9.50
C PHE A 311 10.75 -8.89 9.73
N ARG A 312 9.97 -9.40 8.77
CA ARG A 312 9.38 -10.76 8.85
C ARG A 312 10.43 -11.83 9.11
N ASN A 313 11.53 -11.80 8.36
CA ASN A 313 12.61 -12.77 8.53
C ASN A 313 13.29 -12.62 9.88
N HIS A 314 13.50 -11.38 10.36
CA HIS A 314 14.10 -11.13 11.67
C HIS A 314 13.17 -11.58 12.81
N CYS A 315 11.89 -11.26 12.76
CA CYS A 315 10.86 -11.78 13.68
C CYS A 315 10.84 -13.31 13.72
N ARG A 316 10.95 -13.97 12.55
CA ARG A 316 11.05 -15.44 12.46
C ARG A 316 12.24 -15.96 13.28
N ARG A 317 13.39 -15.30 13.21
CA ARG A 317 14.60 -15.67 13.94
C ARG A 317 14.43 -15.46 15.45
N ILE A 318 13.87 -14.34 15.88
CA ILE A 318 13.59 -14.02 17.28
C ILE A 318 12.63 -15.07 17.86
N LEU A 319 11.49 -15.31 17.23
CA LEU A 319 10.49 -16.27 17.67
C LEU A 319 11.04 -17.72 17.70
N LYS A 320 11.91 -18.08 16.75
CA LYS A 320 12.61 -19.37 16.76
C LYS A 320 13.50 -19.50 17.99
N LYS A 321 14.29 -18.48 18.32
CA LYS A 321 15.14 -18.45 19.51
C LYS A 321 14.33 -18.46 20.81
N ALA A 322 13.15 -17.82 20.82
CA ALA A 322 12.22 -17.85 21.94
C ALA A 322 11.46 -19.18 22.09
N GLY A 323 11.75 -20.19 21.25
CA GLY A 323 11.20 -21.56 21.40
C GLY A 323 9.82 -21.75 20.75
N TYR A 324 9.32 -20.81 19.95
CA TYR A 324 8.06 -21.00 19.24
C TYR A 324 8.14 -22.14 18.23
N LYS A 325 7.22 -23.10 18.30
CA LYS A 325 7.09 -24.22 17.34
C LYS A 325 6.78 -23.68 15.94
N THR A 326 7.24 -24.39 14.92
CA THR A 326 7.20 -23.93 13.51
C THR A 326 5.80 -23.50 13.05
N GLU A 327 4.78 -24.31 13.33
CA GLU A 327 3.39 -24.01 12.92
C GLU A 327 2.83 -22.78 13.61
N LYS A 328 2.97 -22.68 14.95
CA LYS A 328 2.54 -21.50 15.72
C LYS A 328 3.28 -20.23 15.27
N ARG A 329 4.58 -20.35 14.99
CA ARG A 329 5.40 -19.25 14.50
C ARG A 329 4.96 -18.80 13.12
N LYS A 330 4.65 -19.73 12.19
CA LYS A 330 4.13 -19.41 10.86
C LYS A 330 2.80 -18.68 10.96
N ALA A 331 1.82 -19.25 11.66
CA ALA A 331 0.51 -18.64 11.84
C ALA A 331 0.59 -17.22 12.43
N PHE A 332 1.44 -17.02 13.45
CA PHE A 332 1.63 -15.69 14.04
C PHE A 332 2.28 -14.69 13.08
N LEU A 333 3.29 -15.12 12.32
CA LEU A 333 3.91 -14.27 11.30
C LEU A 333 2.96 -13.96 10.14
N ASP A 334 2.11 -14.91 9.75
CA ASP A 334 1.10 -14.70 8.71
C ASP A 334 0.04 -13.70 9.18
N LYS A 335 -0.34 -13.73 10.45
CA LYS A 335 -1.22 -12.72 11.06
C LYS A 335 -0.60 -11.33 11.07
N ILE A 336 0.70 -11.20 11.34
CA ILE A 336 1.42 -9.91 11.37
C ILE A 336 1.65 -9.37 9.96
N PHE A 337 2.25 -10.18 9.07
CA PHE A 337 2.78 -9.73 7.77
C PHE A 337 1.93 -10.17 6.56
N GLY A 338 0.80 -10.82 6.79
CA GLY A 338 -0.04 -11.42 5.77
C GLY A 338 0.40 -12.83 5.38
N TYR A 339 -0.53 -13.58 4.80
CA TYR A 339 -0.28 -14.94 4.34
C TYR A 339 0.67 -14.97 3.14
N GLU A 340 1.62 -15.90 3.15
CA GLU A 340 2.48 -16.18 2.00
C GLU A 340 1.87 -17.34 1.19
N THR A 341 1.30 -17.04 0.02
CA THR A 341 0.79 -18.08 -0.88
C THR A 341 1.94 -19.04 -1.25
N PRO A 342 1.77 -20.35 -1.05
CA PRO A 342 2.80 -21.30 -1.44
C PRO A 342 3.02 -21.29 -2.94
N PHE A 343 4.28 -21.44 -3.35
CA PHE A 343 4.64 -21.63 -4.75
C PHE A 343 4.88 -23.14 -4.94
N VAL A 344 4.03 -23.77 -5.73
CA VAL A 344 4.12 -25.21 -6.03
C VAL A 344 4.23 -25.38 -7.54
N ASP A 345 5.24 -26.13 -7.98
CA ASP A 345 5.49 -26.44 -9.40
C ASP A 345 5.50 -25.20 -10.33
N GLY A 346 6.18 -24.12 -9.92
CA GLY A 346 6.30 -22.90 -10.73
C GLY A 346 5.02 -22.06 -10.83
N LYS A 347 3.98 -22.38 -10.06
CA LYS A 347 2.71 -21.61 -10.00
C LYS A 347 2.35 -21.26 -8.57
N LEU A 348 1.68 -20.14 -8.39
CA LEU A 348 1.02 -19.83 -7.12
C LEU A 348 -0.05 -20.90 -6.89
N ALA A 349 0.04 -21.59 -5.76
CA ALA A 349 -0.98 -22.56 -5.39
C ALA A 349 -2.30 -21.81 -5.18
N HIS A 350 -3.33 -22.21 -5.91
CA HIS A 350 -4.71 -21.84 -5.57
C HIS A 350 -5.07 -22.66 -4.33
N GLU A 351 -4.86 -22.09 -3.14
CA GLU A 351 -5.48 -22.64 -1.96
C GLU A 351 -6.92 -22.08 -1.88
N ASP A 352 -7.85 -22.95 -1.49
CA ASP A 352 -9.21 -22.55 -1.14
C ASP A 352 -9.13 -21.35 -0.22
N ASP A 353 -9.87 -20.29 -0.52
CA ASP A 353 -9.78 -18.91 -0.01
C ASP A 353 -9.88 -18.73 1.52
N ALA A 354 -10.01 -19.81 2.27
CA ALA A 354 -10.29 -19.79 3.71
C ALA A 354 -9.13 -19.26 4.59
N ASN A 355 -7.89 -19.12 4.07
CA ASN A 355 -6.72 -18.77 4.88
C ASN A 355 -5.92 -17.54 4.39
N ILE A 356 -6.41 -16.81 3.40
CA ILE A 356 -5.73 -15.60 2.93
C ILE A 356 -5.94 -14.48 3.95
N SER A 357 -4.91 -14.10 4.68
CA SER A 357 -4.96 -12.99 5.63
C SER A 357 -4.22 -11.77 5.09
N LYS A 358 -4.86 -10.60 5.24
CA LYS A 358 -4.26 -9.28 4.99
C LYS A 358 -3.17 -9.03 6.05
N SER A 359 -2.08 -8.36 5.68
CA SER A 359 -1.08 -7.90 6.65
C SER A 359 -1.66 -6.87 7.62
N ASN A 360 -1.42 -7.06 8.92
CA ASN A 360 -1.81 -6.10 9.96
C ASN A 360 -0.69 -5.09 10.26
N VAL A 361 0.51 -5.29 9.71
CA VAL A 361 1.62 -4.33 9.79
C VAL A 361 1.91 -3.77 8.40
N ILE A 362 1.92 -2.47 8.29
CA ILE A 362 2.09 -1.73 7.06
C ILE A 362 3.42 -1.01 7.10
N PHE A 363 4.28 -1.24 6.11
CA PHE A 363 5.55 -0.54 5.94
C PHE A 363 5.42 0.46 4.80
N LYS A 364 5.72 1.72 5.07
CA LYS A 364 5.75 2.75 4.03
C LYS A 364 7.02 2.62 3.19
N GLU A 365 6.89 2.80 1.87
CA GLU A 365 8.05 3.00 1.00
C GLU A 365 8.74 4.31 1.38
N THR A 366 10.05 4.30 1.49
CA THR A 366 10.86 5.47 1.87
C THR A 366 11.98 5.71 0.88
N LYS A 367 12.61 6.88 0.95
CA LYS A 367 13.66 7.31 0.03
C LYS A 367 14.86 7.83 0.79
N ILE A 368 16.03 7.66 0.18
CA ILE A 368 17.26 8.32 0.61
C ILE A 368 17.63 9.31 -0.50
N GLU A 369 17.80 10.57 -0.15
CA GLU A 369 18.03 11.66 -1.10
C GLU A 369 19.33 11.48 -1.88
N LYS A 370 19.28 11.74 -3.20
CA LYS A 370 20.41 11.58 -4.12
C LYS A 370 21.59 12.51 -3.81
N ASP A 371 21.32 13.68 -3.25
CA ASP A 371 22.36 14.66 -2.88
C ASP A 371 23.21 14.17 -1.71
N LYS A 372 22.73 13.21 -0.91
CA LYS A 372 23.42 12.59 0.22
C LYS A 372 24.25 11.36 -0.14
N ILE A 373 24.10 10.86 -1.37
CA ILE A 373 24.72 9.60 -1.81
C ILE A 373 25.55 9.77 -3.08
N THR A 374 26.44 8.81 -3.31
CA THR A 374 27.19 8.63 -4.57
C THR A 374 27.02 7.20 -5.04
N MET A 375 26.66 7.02 -6.32
CA MET A 375 26.54 5.70 -6.94
C MET A 375 27.91 5.22 -7.39
N LEU A 376 28.40 4.10 -6.83
CA LEU A 376 29.69 3.51 -7.16
C LEU A 376 29.52 2.07 -7.64
N ASN A 377 30.28 1.72 -8.70
CA ASN A 377 30.37 0.36 -9.19
C ASN A 377 31.33 -0.45 -8.31
N ARG A 378 30.88 -1.62 -7.87
CA ARG A 378 31.68 -2.55 -7.08
C ARG A 378 31.71 -3.90 -7.75
N THR A 379 32.86 -4.23 -8.33
CA THR A 379 33.09 -5.52 -8.99
C THR A 379 33.61 -6.53 -7.99
N ARG A 380 33.07 -7.74 -8.03
CA ARG A 380 33.45 -8.85 -7.14
C ARG A 380 33.54 -10.12 -7.93
N THR A 381 34.38 -11.05 -7.47
CA THR A 381 34.45 -12.41 -7.98
C THR A 381 34.28 -13.41 -6.84
N ALA A 382 33.73 -14.56 -7.13
CA ALA A 382 33.72 -15.67 -6.19
C ALA A 382 35.04 -16.44 -6.28
N ILE A 383 35.58 -16.81 -5.12
CA ILE A 383 36.82 -17.57 -5.00
C ILE A 383 36.49 -18.98 -4.57
N ASP A 384 37.07 -19.96 -5.27
CA ASP A 384 36.98 -21.36 -4.90
C ASP A 384 37.75 -21.62 -3.60
N ARG A 385 37.11 -22.26 -2.64
CA ARG A 385 37.69 -22.52 -1.31
C ARG A 385 38.85 -23.49 -1.32
N PHE A 386 38.91 -24.38 -2.29
CA PHE A 386 39.92 -25.44 -2.37
C PHE A 386 41.14 -24.98 -3.15
N THR A 387 40.91 -24.32 -4.29
CA THR A 387 42.02 -23.90 -5.17
C THR A 387 42.54 -22.51 -4.86
N GLY A 388 41.75 -21.67 -4.14
CA GLY A 388 42.07 -20.25 -3.93
C GLY A 388 41.96 -19.40 -5.20
N GLY A 389 41.55 -19.98 -6.33
CA GLY A 389 41.41 -19.32 -7.62
C GLY A 389 40.02 -18.71 -7.81
N ALA A 390 39.91 -17.77 -8.73
CA ALA A 390 38.63 -17.21 -9.11
C ALA A 390 37.77 -18.25 -9.85
N LEU A 391 36.49 -18.39 -9.46
CA LEU A 391 35.55 -19.24 -10.18
C LEU A 391 35.28 -18.68 -11.56
N ASN A 392 35.24 -19.55 -12.56
CA ASN A 392 34.93 -19.17 -13.94
C ASN A 392 33.50 -18.59 -14.02
N LYS A 393 33.31 -17.49 -14.75
CA LYS A 393 32.02 -16.78 -14.92
C LYS A 393 31.40 -16.26 -13.60
N ALA A 394 32.19 -16.06 -12.57
CA ALA A 394 31.74 -15.59 -11.26
C ALA A 394 32.12 -14.12 -10.99
N LEU A 395 32.43 -13.36 -12.03
CA LEU A 395 32.63 -11.91 -11.95
C LEU A 395 31.28 -11.21 -12.09
N PHE A 396 30.96 -10.34 -11.14
CA PHE A 396 29.73 -9.54 -11.17
C PHE A 396 29.99 -8.14 -10.64
N THR A 397 29.31 -7.16 -11.22
CA THR A 397 29.41 -5.76 -10.84
C THR A 397 28.05 -5.27 -10.36
N ASP A 398 28.04 -4.72 -9.16
CA ASP A 398 26.86 -4.10 -8.55
C ASP A 398 27.10 -2.59 -8.44
N ARG A 399 26.10 -1.77 -8.78
CA ARG A 399 26.14 -0.32 -8.60
C ARG A 399 25.39 0.05 -7.33
N MET A 400 26.11 0.44 -6.29
CA MET A 400 25.62 0.64 -4.95
C MET A 400 25.62 2.11 -4.57
N ALA A 401 24.68 2.51 -3.69
CA ALA A 401 24.59 3.88 -3.17
C ALA A 401 25.42 4.02 -1.89
N PHE A 402 26.49 4.76 -1.94
CA PHE A 402 27.37 5.08 -0.81
C PHE A 402 27.03 6.46 -0.25
N VAL A 403 27.08 6.60 1.08
CA VAL A 403 26.96 7.89 1.75
C VAL A 403 28.16 8.76 1.37
N LYS A 404 27.92 10.03 1.03
CA LYS A 404 28.97 10.99 0.75
C LYS A 404 29.73 11.38 2.04
N ASP A 405 31.00 11.66 1.92
CA ASP A 405 31.82 12.10 3.05
C ASP A 405 31.26 13.39 3.67
N GLY A 406 31.21 13.43 5.00
CA GLY A 406 30.75 14.60 5.76
C GLY A 406 29.24 14.88 5.70
N VAL A 407 28.45 13.98 5.09
CA VAL A 407 26.98 14.14 4.96
C VAL A 407 26.26 13.01 5.68
N GLN A 408 25.09 13.31 6.21
CA GLN A 408 24.20 12.30 6.78
C GLN A 408 23.12 11.92 5.75
N ALA A 409 23.02 10.64 5.43
CA ALA A 409 21.93 10.07 4.64
C ALA A 409 20.92 9.42 5.57
N VAL A 410 19.73 9.98 5.62
CA VAL A 410 18.66 9.57 6.55
C VAL A 410 17.58 8.83 5.79
N MET A 411 17.03 7.79 6.42
CA MET A 411 15.86 7.06 6.02
C MET A 411 14.75 7.26 7.05
N GLU A 412 13.61 7.77 6.62
CA GLU A 412 12.41 7.84 7.46
C GLU A 412 11.71 6.48 7.45
N LEU A 413 11.66 5.81 8.60
CA LEU A 413 10.96 4.55 8.78
C LEU A 413 9.58 4.83 9.38
N GLU A 414 8.52 4.61 8.59
CA GLU A 414 7.13 4.69 9.05
C GLU A 414 6.49 3.30 9.01
N ILE A 415 6.00 2.85 10.18
CA ILE A 415 5.30 1.57 10.35
C ILE A 415 3.95 1.86 10.99
N LYS A 416 2.88 1.24 10.47
CA LYS A 416 1.54 1.27 11.05
C LYS A 416 1.13 -0.14 11.43
N ILE A 417 0.63 -0.32 12.66
CA ILE A 417 0.13 -1.60 13.17
C ILE A 417 -1.38 -1.43 13.38
N ARG A 418 -2.20 -2.24 12.72
CA ARG A 418 -3.65 -2.26 12.91
C ARG A 418 -3.99 -2.84 14.27
N LYS A 419 -4.73 -2.10 15.10
CA LYS A 419 -5.08 -2.55 16.45
C LYS A 419 -6.17 -3.64 16.43
N ASP A 420 -7.13 -3.54 15.51
CA ASP A 420 -8.22 -4.50 15.33
C ASP A 420 -7.79 -5.83 14.66
N GLY A 421 -6.56 -5.92 14.19
CA GLY A 421 -6.01 -7.13 13.56
C GLY A 421 -5.59 -8.23 14.53
N PHE A 422 -5.73 -8.03 15.85
CA PHE A 422 -5.23 -8.95 16.89
C PHE A 422 -6.36 -9.32 17.87
N ASP A 423 -6.32 -10.56 18.39
CA ASP A 423 -7.40 -11.11 19.19
C ASP A 423 -7.48 -10.54 20.61
N SER A 424 -6.36 -9.98 21.10
CA SER A 424 -6.27 -9.38 22.43
C SER A 424 -5.24 -8.24 22.48
N ASN A 425 -5.36 -7.38 23.52
CA ASN A 425 -4.39 -6.34 23.79
C ASN A 425 -3.00 -6.92 24.13
N ASP A 426 -2.93 -8.10 24.76
CA ASP A 426 -1.67 -8.77 25.05
C ASP A 426 -0.96 -9.21 23.77
N GLU A 427 -1.70 -9.71 22.79
CA GLU A 427 -1.16 -10.08 21.48
C GLU A 427 -0.66 -8.83 20.72
N LEU A 428 -1.44 -7.75 20.72
CA LEU A 428 -1.02 -6.47 20.14
C LEU A 428 0.27 -5.95 20.78
N SER A 429 0.35 -5.93 22.12
CA SER A 429 1.54 -5.50 22.86
C SER A 429 2.76 -6.38 22.57
N LEU A 430 2.56 -7.68 22.36
CA LEU A 430 3.63 -8.59 21.94
C LEU A 430 4.14 -8.22 20.53
N VAL A 431 3.23 -7.91 19.59
CA VAL A 431 3.60 -7.50 18.24
C VAL A 431 4.34 -6.16 18.26
N GLU A 432 3.87 -5.18 19.01
CA GLU A 432 4.55 -3.89 19.19
C GLU A 432 5.97 -4.09 19.72
N SER A 433 6.12 -4.89 20.78
CA SER A 433 7.44 -5.21 21.37
C SER A 433 8.36 -5.94 20.39
N LEU A 434 7.81 -6.81 19.55
CA LEU A 434 8.56 -7.53 18.53
C LEU A 434 9.05 -6.59 17.42
N ILE A 435 8.22 -5.65 16.99
CA ILE A 435 8.58 -4.64 15.99
C ILE A 435 9.61 -3.66 16.57
N ASP A 436 9.45 -3.21 17.82
CA ASP A 436 10.42 -2.35 18.51
C ASP A 436 11.78 -3.04 18.66
N THR A 437 11.80 -4.34 18.98
CA THR A 437 13.04 -5.13 18.99
C THR A 437 13.71 -5.16 17.61
N CYS A 438 12.93 -5.34 16.53
CA CYS A 438 13.47 -5.29 15.19
C CYS A 438 14.04 -3.90 14.83
N ILE A 439 13.42 -2.81 15.30
CA ILE A 439 13.91 -1.46 15.09
C ILE A 439 15.20 -1.22 15.88
N ALA A 440 15.26 -1.69 17.12
CA ALA A 440 16.48 -1.63 17.93
C ALA A 440 17.62 -2.41 17.25
N ASP A 441 17.36 -3.63 16.80
CA ASP A 441 18.33 -4.45 16.06
C ASP A 441 18.77 -3.82 14.74
N LEU A 442 17.87 -3.08 14.04
CA LEU A 442 18.20 -2.32 12.85
C LEU A 442 19.15 -1.15 13.19
N SER A 443 18.89 -0.45 14.29
CA SER A 443 19.70 0.68 14.77
C SER A 443 21.07 0.26 15.31
N GLU A 444 21.23 -1.00 15.73
CA GLU A 444 22.48 -1.57 16.21
C GLU A 444 23.26 -2.33 15.12
N GLY A 445 22.68 -2.45 13.91
CA GLY A 445 23.30 -3.16 12.80
C GLY A 445 23.13 -4.68 12.83
N TYR A 446 22.34 -5.25 13.74
CA TYR A 446 22.01 -6.69 13.78
C TYR A 446 20.95 -7.06 12.74
N LEU A 447 20.13 -6.13 12.32
CA LEU A 447 19.24 -6.23 11.17
C LEU A 447 19.76 -5.31 10.06
N THR A 448 19.82 -5.80 8.83
CA THR A 448 20.24 -5.01 7.66
C THR A 448 19.14 -4.99 6.60
N ILE A 449 19.01 -3.88 5.88
CA ILE A 449 18.03 -3.71 4.82
C ILE A 449 18.70 -3.79 3.44
N GLY A 450 18.09 -4.55 2.54
CA GLY A 450 18.59 -4.74 1.17
C GLY A 450 19.64 -5.83 1.04
N GLY A 451 20.36 -5.81 -0.08
CA GLY A 451 21.45 -6.73 -0.40
C GLY A 451 22.78 -6.35 0.23
N ALA A 452 23.76 -7.21 0.07
CA ALA A 452 25.14 -6.98 0.51
C ALA A 452 25.32 -6.79 2.05
N GLY A 453 24.34 -7.22 2.88
CA GLY A 453 24.44 -7.10 4.34
C GLY A 453 25.66 -7.79 4.93
N ALA A 454 26.09 -8.92 4.37
CA ALA A 454 27.30 -9.66 4.81
C ALA A 454 28.63 -8.87 4.60
N ILE A 455 28.61 -7.81 3.81
CA ILE A 455 29.77 -6.95 3.53
C ILE A 455 29.56 -5.50 4.01
N GLY A 456 28.60 -5.28 4.96
CA GLY A 456 28.37 -4.01 5.60
C GLY A 456 27.35 -3.09 4.88
N GLY A 457 26.57 -3.61 3.94
CA GLY A 457 25.50 -2.86 3.28
C GLY A 457 24.22 -2.82 4.10
N GLY A 458 23.46 -1.71 4.03
CA GLY A 458 22.16 -1.54 4.64
C GLY A 458 22.17 -1.56 6.18
N ILE A 459 23.26 -1.07 6.78
CA ILE A 459 23.41 -0.86 8.23
C ILE A 459 22.95 0.55 8.56
N PHE A 460 22.11 0.67 9.58
CA PHE A 460 21.60 1.95 10.05
C PHE A 460 21.97 2.18 11.50
N GLU A 461 21.95 3.43 11.92
CA GLU A 461 22.14 3.88 13.30
C GLU A 461 20.98 4.79 13.71
N ALA A 462 20.60 4.75 14.97
CA ALA A 462 19.61 5.69 15.52
C ALA A 462 20.22 7.09 15.54
N GLU A 463 19.38 8.12 15.34
CA GLU A 463 19.79 9.50 15.51
C GLU A 463 20.18 9.76 16.97
N GLY A 464 21.37 10.37 17.18
CA GLY A 464 21.86 10.76 18.53
C GLY A 464 22.87 9.82 19.19
N LYS A 465 23.27 8.70 18.57
CA LYS A 465 24.48 7.99 18.99
C LYS A 465 25.71 8.62 18.33
N GLU A 466 26.40 9.49 19.05
CA GLU A 466 27.78 9.85 18.72
C GLU A 466 28.67 8.61 18.97
N ALA A 467 29.54 8.31 18.00
CA ALA A 467 30.46 7.17 18.01
C ALA A 467 31.56 7.35 19.06
#